data_7901f03f42f11701b1ae91ae6e62c36b
#
_entry.id   7901f03f42f11701b1ae91ae6e62c36b
#
_cell.length_a   1.000
_cell.length_b   1.000
_cell.length_c   1.000
_cell.angle_alpha   90.00
_cell.angle_beta   90.00
_cell.angle_gamma   90.00
#
_symmetry.space_group_name_H-M   'P 1'
#
loop_
_entity.id
_entity.type
_entity.pdbx_description
1 polymer ?
#
loop_
_entity_poly.entity_id
_entity_poly.type
_entity_poly.pdbx_seq_one_letter_code
_entity_poly.pdbx_strand_id
1 'polypeptide(L)'
;VKELGIAKDDMYFDVISENIDSREEIQVQVMVDANPVKKGKDFLETFLKEAQIDGYVERKMRDNIVEYAITTADANGALIGHNSQTLAALQYVTSLIVNQYFDRDTESGLIVKVDIGDYRKNRDEKLEKMAVRIAREVAKTKIPVNLRYMNAYERKVIHTKLSTWKDVTCLLYTSDAADDLI
;
A
#
# COMPACT_ATOMS: atom_id res chain seq x y z
N VAL A 1 -20.97 -5.56 23.28
CA VAL A 1 -20.84 -4.15 22.90
C VAL A 1 -21.73 -3.27 23.79
N LYS A 2 -23.04 -3.52 23.82
CA LYS A 2 -23.98 -2.72 24.68
C LYS A 2 -23.71 -2.90 26.18
N GLU A 3 -23.32 -4.08 26.60
CA GLU A 3 -23.05 -4.38 28.02
C GLU A 3 -21.72 -3.80 28.53
N LEU A 4 -20.73 -3.60 27.64
CA LEU A 4 -19.43 -3.07 27.99
C LEU A 4 -19.37 -1.54 27.91
N GLY A 5 -20.40 -0.86 27.37
CA GLY A 5 -20.43 0.61 27.24
C GLY A 5 -19.35 1.20 26.32
N ILE A 6 -18.72 0.39 25.49
CA ILE A 6 -17.59 0.76 24.63
C ILE A 6 -18.08 0.95 23.20
N ALA A 7 -17.56 1.96 22.51
CA ALA A 7 -17.90 2.22 21.12
C ALA A 7 -17.39 1.06 20.22
N LYS A 8 -18.18 0.69 19.21
CA LYS A 8 -17.83 -0.41 18.29
C LYS A 8 -16.50 -0.20 17.58
N ASP A 9 -16.14 1.06 17.34
CA ASP A 9 -14.90 1.45 16.66
C ASP A 9 -13.66 1.32 17.56
N ASP A 10 -13.85 1.14 18.87
CA ASP A 10 -12.76 0.94 19.84
C ASP A 10 -12.50 -0.55 20.12
N MET A 11 -13.19 -1.46 19.43
CA MET A 11 -13.06 -2.90 19.59
C MET A 11 -12.53 -3.56 18.33
N TYR A 12 -11.67 -4.54 18.51
CA TYR A 12 -11.28 -5.48 17.49
C TYR A 12 -11.71 -6.89 17.91
N PHE A 13 -12.29 -7.63 16.96
CA PHE A 13 -12.77 -9.00 17.18
C PHE A 13 -11.92 -9.94 16.36
N ASP A 14 -11.33 -10.93 17.02
CA ASP A 14 -10.63 -12.02 16.35
C ASP A 14 -11.31 -13.34 16.73
N VAL A 15 -11.55 -14.21 15.74
CA VAL A 15 -12.17 -15.52 15.91
C VAL A 15 -11.05 -16.53 16.16
N ILE A 16 -10.90 -16.99 17.42
CA ILE A 16 -9.81 -17.90 17.80
C ILE A 16 -10.06 -19.32 17.33
N SER A 17 -11.32 -19.76 17.25
CA SER A 17 -11.65 -21.10 16.77
C SER A 17 -13.06 -21.17 16.16
N GLU A 18 -13.15 -21.81 15.01
CA GLU A 18 -14.40 -22.28 14.41
C GLU A 18 -14.47 -23.80 14.62
N ASN A 19 -15.10 -24.26 15.69
CA ASN A 19 -15.43 -25.67 15.85
C ASN A 19 -16.85 -25.90 15.36
N ILE A 20 -16.98 -26.48 14.15
CA ILE A 20 -18.25 -26.81 13.49
C ILE A 20 -18.73 -28.20 13.97
N ASP A 21 -18.85 -28.41 15.26
CA ASP A 21 -19.55 -29.57 15.76
C ASP A 21 -20.72 -29.13 16.65
N SER A 22 -21.84 -29.56 16.30
CA SER A 22 -23.26 -29.33 16.56
C SER A 22 -23.78 -28.77 17.91
N ARG A 23 -22.93 -28.15 18.76
CA ARG A 23 -23.30 -27.29 19.92
C ARG A 23 -22.25 -26.21 20.13
N GLU A 24 -22.35 -25.17 19.35
CA GLU A 24 -21.24 -24.27 19.06
C GLU A 24 -21.14 -23.13 20.08
N GLU A 25 -20.04 -23.10 20.79
CA GLU A 25 -19.50 -21.88 21.38
C GLU A 25 -18.41 -21.36 20.45
N ILE A 26 -18.68 -20.29 19.71
CA ILE A 26 -17.65 -19.55 18.97
C ILE A 26 -16.86 -18.75 20.01
N GLN A 27 -15.59 -19.09 20.21
CA GLN A 27 -14.71 -18.30 21.05
C GLN A 27 -14.21 -17.09 20.27
N VAL A 28 -14.59 -15.90 20.72
CA VAL A 28 -14.18 -14.63 20.14
C VAL A 28 -13.32 -13.89 21.16
N GLN A 29 -12.09 -13.58 20.79
CA GLN A 29 -11.26 -12.67 21.57
C GLN A 29 -11.64 -11.22 21.24
N VAL A 30 -12.02 -10.46 22.25
CA VAL A 30 -12.31 -9.03 22.13
C VAL A 30 -11.15 -8.24 22.72
N MET A 31 -10.42 -7.52 21.87
CA MET A 31 -9.39 -6.58 22.31
C MET A 31 -10.03 -5.20 22.46
N VAL A 32 -10.12 -4.73 23.70
CA VAL A 32 -10.63 -3.40 24.06
C VAL A 32 -9.46 -2.44 24.20
N ASP A 33 -9.60 -1.19 23.76
CA ASP A 33 -8.54 -0.15 23.70
C ASP A 33 -7.31 -0.52 22.87
N ALA A 34 -7.32 -1.66 22.23
CA ALA A 34 -6.25 -2.17 21.40
C ALA A 34 -6.67 -2.35 19.95
N ASN A 35 -7.71 -1.63 19.47
CA ASN A 35 -8.08 -1.72 18.05
C ASN A 35 -6.88 -1.34 17.18
N PRO A 36 -6.20 -2.34 16.58
CA PRO A 36 -4.93 -2.09 15.86
C PRO A 36 -5.14 -1.12 14.70
N VAL A 37 -6.31 -1.20 14.08
CA VAL A 37 -6.67 -0.37 12.93
C VAL A 37 -6.89 1.10 13.35
N LYS A 38 -7.47 1.33 14.54
CA LYS A 38 -7.59 2.68 15.12
C LYS A 38 -6.21 3.23 15.46
N LYS A 39 -5.35 2.44 16.11
CA LYS A 39 -3.98 2.88 16.46
C LYS A 39 -3.13 3.26 15.26
N GLY A 40 -3.29 2.56 14.12
CA GLY A 40 -2.65 2.96 12.87
C GLY A 40 -3.12 4.33 12.39
N LYS A 41 -4.42 4.62 12.50
CA LYS A 41 -4.99 5.93 12.17
C LYS A 41 -4.48 7.01 13.12
N ASP A 42 -4.56 6.79 14.42
CA ASP A 42 -4.15 7.74 15.46
C ASP A 42 -2.65 8.08 15.33
N PHE A 43 -1.83 7.10 14.97
CA PHE A 43 -0.42 7.33 14.67
C PHE A 43 -0.25 8.29 13.49
N LEU A 44 -0.94 8.05 12.37
CA LEU A 44 -0.83 8.91 11.19
C LEU A 44 -1.36 10.34 11.45
N GLU A 45 -2.47 10.48 12.20
CA GLU A 45 -3.00 11.79 12.60
C GLU A 45 -2.05 12.54 13.53
N THR A 46 -1.45 11.81 14.50
CA THR A 46 -0.44 12.39 15.40
C THR A 46 0.79 12.81 14.62
N PHE A 47 1.26 11.96 13.68
CA PHE A 47 2.39 12.29 12.82
C PHE A 47 2.14 13.57 11.99
N LEU A 48 0.96 13.72 11.38
CA LEU A 48 0.61 14.93 10.63
C LEU A 48 0.61 16.17 11.54
N LYS A 49 0.03 16.06 12.74
CA LYS A 49 -0.03 17.13 13.72
C LYS A 49 1.36 17.58 14.18
N GLU A 50 2.22 16.64 14.58
CA GLU A 50 3.58 16.94 15.04
C GLU A 50 4.47 17.50 13.91
N ALA A 51 4.23 17.05 12.68
CA ALA A 51 4.88 17.59 11.49
C ALA A 51 4.31 18.96 11.05
N GLN A 52 3.30 19.48 11.75
CA GLN A 52 2.58 20.73 11.42
C GLN A 52 1.99 20.72 9.99
N ILE A 53 1.53 19.56 9.55
CA ILE A 53 0.91 19.37 8.25
C ILE A 53 -0.60 19.36 8.42
N ASP A 54 -1.27 20.29 7.74
CA ASP A 54 -2.74 20.32 7.71
C ASP A 54 -3.27 19.22 6.79
N GLY A 55 -4.01 18.30 7.38
CA GLY A 55 -4.53 17.14 6.67
C GLY A 55 -5.36 16.22 7.56
N TYR A 56 -6.00 15.25 6.94
CA TYR A 56 -6.79 14.25 7.64
C TYR A 56 -6.54 12.85 7.06
N VAL A 57 -6.87 11.83 7.86
CA VAL A 57 -6.68 10.42 7.53
C VAL A 57 -8.03 9.73 7.46
N GLU A 58 -8.40 9.24 6.29
CA GLU A 58 -9.53 8.34 6.11
C GLU A 58 -9.07 6.89 6.22
N ARG A 59 -9.93 6.05 6.77
CA ARG A 59 -9.67 4.62 6.94
C ARG A 59 -10.75 3.82 6.23
N LYS A 60 -10.32 2.83 5.46
CA LYS A 60 -11.20 1.82 4.84
C LYS A 60 -10.65 0.43 5.17
N MET A 61 -11.53 -0.50 5.47
CA MET A 61 -11.16 -1.89 5.73
C MET A 61 -11.99 -2.80 4.83
N ARG A 62 -11.32 -3.74 4.17
CA ARG A 62 -11.95 -4.80 3.37
C ARG A 62 -11.18 -6.10 3.63
N ASP A 63 -11.90 -7.10 4.11
CA ASP A 63 -11.31 -8.37 4.51
C ASP A 63 -10.14 -8.14 5.49
N ASN A 64 -8.95 -8.61 5.16
CA ASN A 64 -7.71 -8.40 5.93
C ASN A 64 -6.86 -7.21 5.45
N ILE A 65 -7.40 -6.34 4.56
CA ILE A 65 -6.69 -5.17 4.04
C ILE A 65 -7.22 -3.91 4.69
N VAL A 66 -6.34 -3.16 5.31
CA VAL A 66 -6.61 -1.83 5.86
C VAL A 66 -5.95 -0.77 4.99
N GLU A 67 -6.73 0.14 4.46
CA GLU A 67 -6.28 1.26 3.64
C GLU A 67 -6.44 2.56 4.42
N TYR A 68 -5.34 3.32 4.56
CA TYR A 68 -5.32 4.68 5.09
C TYR A 68 -5.06 5.66 3.96
N ALA A 69 -6.01 6.53 3.69
CA ALA A 69 -5.86 7.59 2.69
C ALA A 69 -5.59 8.91 3.42
N ILE A 70 -4.42 9.48 3.18
CA ILE A 70 -4.02 10.78 3.72
C ILE A 70 -4.33 11.85 2.68
N THR A 71 -5.08 12.88 3.08
CA THR A 71 -5.37 14.05 2.26
C THR A 71 -4.78 15.28 2.94
N THR A 72 -3.94 16.03 2.22
CA THR A 72 -3.36 17.29 2.69
C THR A 72 -3.56 18.37 1.64
N ALA A 73 -3.52 19.64 2.07
CA ALA A 73 -3.63 20.78 1.15
C ALA A 73 -2.40 20.88 0.24
N ASP A 74 -1.19 20.96 0.82
CA ASP A 74 0.03 21.28 0.06
C ASP A 74 1.20 20.35 0.32
N ALA A 75 1.11 19.44 1.30
CA ALA A 75 2.23 18.65 1.76
C ALA A 75 2.39 17.28 1.08
N ASN A 76 1.57 16.95 0.09
CA ASN A 76 1.61 15.63 -0.60
C ASN A 76 3.02 15.27 -1.08
N GLY A 77 3.76 16.23 -1.65
CA GLY A 77 5.12 16.01 -2.14
C GLY A 77 6.11 15.61 -1.05
N ALA A 78 6.06 16.25 0.11
CA ALA A 78 6.92 15.96 1.25
C ALA A 78 6.60 14.58 1.85
N LEU A 79 5.33 14.26 1.99
CA LEU A 79 4.86 12.99 2.53
C LEU A 79 5.10 11.80 1.60
N ILE A 80 5.08 12.02 0.29
CA ILE A 80 5.45 11.00 -0.70
C ILE A 80 6.96 10.81 -0.69
N GLY A 81 7.71 11.91 -0.68
CA GLY A 81 9.16 11.91 -0.69
C GLY A 81 9.78 11.53 -2.03
N HIS A 82 11.12 11.60 -2.08
CA HIS A 82 11.87 11.21 -3.27
C HIS A 82 11.65 9.71 -3.57
N ASN A 83 11.27 9.37 -4.79
CA ASN A 83 10.98 8.00 -5.22
C ASN A 83 10.01 7.25 -4.28
N SER A 84 9.05 7.94 -3.66
CA SER A 84 8.08 7.39 -2.71
C SER A 84 8.68 6.79 -1.43
N GLN A 85 9.90 7.17 -1.06
CA GLN A 85 10.58 6.62 0.11
C GLN A 85 9.88 6.98 1.43
N THR A 86 9.43 8.23 1.57
CA THR A 86 8.71 8.66 2.78
C THR A 86 7.37 7.92 2.91
N LEU A 87 6.62 7.80 1.82
CA LEU A 87 5.37 7.04 1.80
C LEU A 87 5.60 5.56 2.16
N ALA A 88 6.66 4.95 1.63
CA ALA A 88 7.01 3.57 1.95
C ALA A 88 7.38 3.40 3.43
N ALA A 89 8.14 4.34 3.99
CA ALA A 89 8.49 4.35 5.40
C ALA A 89 7.27 4.53 6.30
N LEU A 90 6.37 5.46 5.98
CA LEU A 90 5.11 5.66 6.71
C LEU A 90 4.25 4.39 6.67
N GLN A 91 4.11 3.77 5.51
CA GLN A 91 3.37 2.51 5.39
C GLN A 91 4.02 1.40 6.23
N TYR A 92 5.34 1.28 6.22
CA TYR A 92 6.05 0.27 6.99
C TYR A 92 5.85 0.44 8.49
N VAL A 93 6.05 1.65 9.03
CA VAL A 93 5.84 1.94 10.46
C VAL A 93 4.38 1.74 10.86
N THR A 94 3.43 2.20 10.04
CA THR A 94 2.00 1.98 10.29
C THR A 94 1.68 0.48 10.32
N SER A 95 2.27 -0.31 9.41
CA SER A 95 2.10 -1.77 9.41
C SER A 95 2.65 -2.43 10.67
N LEU A 96 3.79 -1.98 11.19
CA LEU A 96 4.33 -2.48 12.47
C LEU A 96 3.40 -2.17 13.63
N ILE A 97 2.84 -0.95 13.69
CA ILE A 97 1.92 -0.54 14.77
C ILE A 97 0.62 -1.33 14.72
N VAL A 98 0.06 -1.52 13.51
CA VAL A 98 -1.18 -2.28 13.32
C VAL A 98 -0.97 -3.75 13.66
N ASN A 99 0.15 -4.33 13.25
CA ASN A 99 0.40 -5.76 13.41
C ASN A 99 1.12 -6.15 14.72
N GLN A 100 1.41 -5.19 15.61
CA GLN A 100 2.10 -5.50 16.89
C GLN A 100 1.31 -6.43 17.83
N TYR A 101 -0.01 -6.54 17.61
CA TYR A 101 -0.91 -7.35 18.44
C TYR A 101 -1.20 -8.73 17.83
N PHE A 102 -0.76 -8.96 16.59
CA PHE A 102 -0.94 -10.26 15.93
C PHE A 102 0.27 -11.13 16.18
N ASP A 103 0.02 -12.41 16.46
CA ASP A 103 1.09 -13.38 16.61
C ASP A 103 1.79 -13.59 15.27
N ARG A 104 3.12 -13.57 15.28
CA ARG A 104 3.92 -13.75 14.06
C ARG A 104 3.86 -15.17 13.50
N ASP A 105 3.45 -16.13 14.33
CA ASP A 105 3.36 -17.54 13.96
C ASP A 105 1.99 -17.90 13.36
N THR A 106 1.00 -17.02 13.46
CA THR A 106 -0.28 -17.14 12.79
C THR A 106 -0.34 -16.20 11.59
N GLU A 107 -0.75 -16.70 10.41
CA GLU A 107 -0.90 -15.90 9.16
C GLU A 107 -2.02 -14.82 9.24
N SER A 108 -2.44 -14.44 10.43
CA SER A 108 -3.60 -13.59 10.71
C SER A 108 -3.33 -12.08 10.67
N GLY A 109 -2.15 -11.64 10.25
CA GLY A 109 -1.80 -10.23 10.18
C GLY A 109 -2.61 -9.45 9.14
N LEU A 110 -2.83 -8.13 9.41
CA LEU A 110 -3.49 -7.22 8.50
C LEU A 110 -2.52 -6.69 7.43
N ILE A 111 -2.98 -6.64 6.20
CA ILE A 111 -2.27 -5.98 5.10
C ILE A 111 -2.56 -4.48 5.18
N VAL A 112 -1.54 -3.69 5.50
CA VAL A 112 -1.66 -2.25 5.64
C VAL A 112 -1.22 -1.55 4.36
N LYS A 113 -2.08 -0.69 3.84
CA LYS A 113 -1.79 0.20 2.71
C LYS A 113 -1.96 1.65 3.15
N VAL A 114 -0.99 2.48 2.82
CA VAL A 114 -1.06 3.93 2.99
C VAL A 114 -0.98 4.58 1.62
N ASP A 115 -1.88 5.52 1.34
CA ASP A 115 -1.85 6.33 0.12
C ASP A 115 -2.00 7.81 0.45
N ILE A 116 -1.47 8.67 -0.39
CA ILE A 116 -1.45 10.11 -0.20
C ILE A 116 -1.98 10.77 -1.48
N GLY A 117 -3.18 11.38 -1.39
CA GLY A 117 -3.77 12.11 -2.51
C GLY A 117 -3.88 11.31 -3.81
N ASP A 118 -4.28 10.04 -3.74
CA ASP A 118 -4.34 9.11 -4.87
C ASP A 118 -3.01 8.97 -5.65
N TYR A 119 -1.87 9.10 -4.92
CA TYR A 119 -0.55 9.11 -5.55
C TYR A 119 -0.29 7.87 -6.40
N ARG A 120 -0.62 6.67 -5.88
CA ARG A 120 -0.37 5.40 -6.58
C ARG A 120 -1.07 5.37 -7.93
N LYS A 121 -2.36 5.68 -7.94
CA LYS A 121 -3.17 5.75 -9.17
C LYS A 121 -2.62 6.78 -10.15
N ASN A 122 -2.35 7.99 -9.67
CA ASN A 122 -1.80 9.07 -10.48
C ASN A 122 -0.41 8.73 -11.05
N ARG A 123 0.40 7.99 -10.28
CA ARG A 123 1.72 7.53 -10.71
C ARG A 123 1.61 6.49 -11.82
N ASP A 124 0.74 5.50 -11.66
CA ASP A 124 0.50 4.46 -12.67
C ASP A 124 -0.01 5.05 -13.98
N GLU A 125 -0.97 5.97 -13.93
CA GLU A 125 -1.45 6.69 -15.11
C GLU A 125 -0.33 7.46 -15.83
N LYS A 126 0.55 8.13 -15.09
CA LYS A 126 1.71 8.83 -15.65
C LYS A 126 2.68 7.87 -16.32
N LEU A 127 2.95 6.72 -15.71
CA LEU A 127 3.81 5.67 -16.27
C LEU A 127 3.20 5.09 -17.56
N GLU A 128 1.92 4.78 -17.56
CA GLU A 128 1.23 4.29 -18.75
C GLU A 128 1.25 5.30 -19.89
N LYS A 129 0.93 6.57 -19.62
CA LYS A 129 0.98 7.66 -20.62
C LYS A 129 2.39 7.83 -21.19
N MET A 130 3.41 7.76 -20.33
CA MET A 130 4.81 7.80 -20.76
C MET A 130 5.16 6.60 -21.65
N ALA A 131 4.79 5.39 -21.25
CA ALA A 131 5.03 4.17 -22.01
C ALA A 131 4.43 4.25 -23.42
N VAL A 132 3.17 4.66 -23.53
CA VAL A 132 2.48 4.83 -24.81
C VAL A 132 3.15 5.88 -25.71
N ARG A 133 3.58 7.01 -25.12
CA ARG A 133 4.29 8.05 -25.86
C ARG A 133 5.60 7.52 -26.46
N ILE A 134 6.41 6.84 -25.65
CA ILE A 134 7.70 6.27 -26.06
C ILE A 134 7.50 5.16 -27.11
N ALA A 135 6.50 4.30 -26.90
CA ALA A 135 6.19 3.24 -27.86
C ALA A 135 5.84 3.81 -29.26
N ARG A 136 5.06 4.89 -29.31
CA ARG A 136 4.77 5.59 -30.58
C ARG A 136 6.02 6.17 -31.24
N GLU A 137 6.92 6.71 -30.44
CA GLU A 137 8.18 7.27 -30.94
C GLU A 137 9.08 6.15 -31.51
N VAL A 138 9.27 5.06 -30.75
CA VAL A 138 10.05 3.89 -31.21
C VAL A 138 9.43 3.24 -32.44
N ALA A 139 8.11 3.10 -32.49
CA ALA A 139 7.43 2.55 -33.66
C ALA A 139 7.68 3.39 -34.92
N LYS A 140 7.79 4.71 -34.78
CA LYS A 140 8.06 5.67 -35.87
C LYS A 140 9.53 5.69 -36.28
N THR A 141 10.42 5.85 -35.31
CA THR A 141 11.85 6.11 -35.56
C THR A 141 12.66 4.83 -35.74
N LYS A 142 12.15 3.71 -35.26
CA LYS A 142 12.85 2.42 -35.16
C LYS A 142 14.14 2.47 -34.34
N ILE A 143 14.29 3.53 -33.51
CA ILE A 143 15.44 3.71 -32.63
C ILE A 143 15.05 3.23 -31.22
N PRO A 144 15.81 2.31 -30.60
CA PRO A 144 15.53 1.86 -29.24
C PRO A 144 15.72 2.99 -28.22
N VAL A 145 14.86 3.02 -27.20
CA VAL A 145 14.92 4.01 -26.13
C VAL A 145 15.14 3.30 -24.80
N ASN A 146 16.19 3.68 -24.10
CA ASN A 146 16.44 3.23 -22.73
C ASN A 146 15.68 4.10 -21.73
N LEU A 147 14.87 3.46 -20.89
CA LEU A 147 14.16 4.13 -19.81
C LEU A 147 15.09 4.30 -18.60
N ARG A 148 14.83 5.35 -17.81
CA ARG A 148 15.55 5.56 -16.55
C ARG A 148 15.33 4.39 -15.60
N TYR A 149 16.17 4.30 -14.57
CA TYR A 149 16.00 3.32 -13.48
C TYR A 149 14.60 3.41 -12.87
N MET A 150 13.96 2.26 -12.70
CA MET A 150 12.62 2.10 -12.16
C MET A 150 12.59 0.89 -11.23
N ASN A 151 11.73 0.95 -10.21
CA ASN A 151 11.53 -0.20 -9.34
C ASN A 151 10.78 -1.34 -10.08
N ALA A 152 10.75 -2.53 -9.49
CA ALA A 152 10.15 -3.72 -10.11
C ALA A 152 8.67 -3.54 -10.46
N TYR A 153 7.91 -2.84 -9.60
CA TYR A 153 6.51 -2.53 -9.82
C TYR A 153 6.31 -1.61 -11.04
N GLU A 154 7.05 -0.52 -11.12
CA GLU A 154 6.98 0.45 -12.23
C GLU A 154 7.33 -0.23 -13.56
N ARG A 155 8.36 -1.09 -13.58
CA ARG A 155 8.71 -1.89 -14.76
C ARG A 155 7.56 -2.80 -15.18
N LYS A 156 6.89 -3.45 -14.22
CA LYS A 156 5.72 -4.30 -14.50
C LYS A 156 4.57 -3.51 -15.11
N VAL A 157 4.26 -2.32 -14.60
CA VAL A 157 3.20 -1.45 -15.14
C VAL A 157 3.46 -1.12 -16.61
N ILE A 158 4.67 -0.68 -16.94
CA ILE A 158 5.07 -0.35 -18.31
C ILE A 158 5.02 -1.58 -19.21
N HIS A 159 5.60 -2.69 -18.77
CA HIS A 159 5.63 -3.92 -19.55
C HIS A 159 4.22 -4.45 -19.84
N THR A 160 3.36 -4.46 -18.84
CA THR A 160 1.94 -4.85 -18.99
C THR A 160 1.22 -3.94 -19.98
N LYS A 161 1.47 -2.62 -19.93
CA LYS A 161 0.87 -1.67 -20.85
C LYS A 161 1.33 -1.87 -22.30
N LEU A 162 2.59 -2.23 -22.49
CA LEU A 162 3.19 -2.41 -23.81
C LEU A 162 3.04 -3.83 -24.36
N SER A 163 2.66 -4.81 -23.56
CA SER A 163 2.48 -6.22 -24.01
C SER A 163 1.44 -6.36 -25.14
N THR A 164 0.50 -5.44 -25.23
CA THR A 164 -0.54 -5.43 -26.29
C THR A 164 -0.10 -4.72 -27.58
N TRP A 165 1.10 -4.10 -27.59
CA TRP A 165 1.62 -3.39 -28.76
C TRP A 165 2.34 -4.36 -29.72
N LYS A 166 1.90 -4.39 -30.99
CA LYS A 166 2.45 -5.31 -31.99
C LYS A 166 3.79 -4.84 -32.57
N ASP A 167 4.01 -3.52 -32.62
CA ASP A 167 5.14 -2.90 -33.34
C ASP A 167 6.33 -2.57 -32.44
N VAL A 168 6.24 -2.85 -31.15
CA VAL A 168 7.25 -2.51 -30.14
C VAL A 168 7.46 -3.67 -29.18
N THR A 169 8.71 -4.00 -28.92
CA THR A 169 9.09 -4.99 -27.91
C THR A 169 9.65 -4.28 -26.68
N CYS A 170 9.11 -4.60 -25.51
CA CYS A 170 9.61 -4.10 -24.24
C CYS A 170 10.50 -5.15 -23.60
N LEU A 171 11.79 -4.83 -23.41
CA LEU A 171 12.76 -5.70 -22.74
C LEU A 171 12.91 -5.24 -21.28
N LEU A 172 12.84 -6.19 -20.35
CA LEU A 172 13.09 -5.96 -18.93
C LEU A 172 14.49 -6.50 -18.59
N TYR A 173 15.40 -5.57 -18.26
CA TYR A 173 16.69 -5.95 -17.69
C TYR A 173 16.61 -5.78 -16.18
N THR A 174 17.00 -6.80 -15.42
CA THR A 174 17.24 -6.71 -13.99
C THR A 174 18.71 -6.31 -13.78
N SER A 175 18.99 -5.45 -12.80
CA SER A 175 20.38 -5.05 -12.49
C SER A 175 21.27 -6.24 -12.11
N ASP A 176 20.67 -7.36 -11.72
CA ASP A 176 21.38 -8.58 -11.32
C ASP A 176 21.84 -9.43 -12.50
N ALA A 177 21.40 -9.14 -13.73
CA ALA A 177 21.84 -9.85 -14.94
C ALA A 177 23.17 -9.34 -15.51
N ALA A 178 23.77 -8.33 -14.89
CA ALA A 178 25.07 -7.79 -15.34
C ALA A 178 26.28 -8.58 -14.80
N ASP A 179 26.08 -9.41 -13.77
CA ASP A 179 27.18 -10.18 -13.15
C ASP A 179 27.35 -11.59 -13.75
N ASP A 180 26.45 -12.05 -14.60
CA ASP A 180 26.53 -13.38 -15.24
C ASP A 180 27.18 -13.37 -16.65
N LEU A 181 27.79 -12.27 -17.07
CA LEU A 181 28.51 -12.14 -18.33
C LEU A 181 30.00 -11.82 -18.11
N ILE A 182 30.69 -12.67 -17.34
CA ILE A 182 32.14 -12.77 -17.34
C ILE A 182 32.55 -14.23 -17.56
#